data_21e9b1019598fb46382ce5fca5247f43
#
_entry.id   21e9b1019598fb46382ce5fca5247f43
#
_cell.length_a   1.000
_cell.length_b   1.000
_cell.length_c   1.000
_cell.angle_alpha   90.00
_cell.angle_beta   90.00
_cell.angle_gamma   90.00
#
_symmetry.space_group_name_H-M   'P 1'
#
loop_
_entity.id
_entity.type
_entity.pdbx_description
1 polymer ?
#
loop_
_entity_poly.entity_id
_entity_poly.type
_entity_poly.pdbx_seq_one_letter_code
_entity_poly.pdbx_strand_id
1 'polypeptide(L)'
;MKIGIVCYPTFGGSGVVATELGHALSQKGHEIHFITYHQPVRLNTLQANIHFHEVTVPDYPLFQYQPYELALSSKLVQVVKQEQLELLHVHYAIPHAYAAYMAQKMLEDQGISIPFVTTLHGTDITLVGSHPFYKDAVAFSINHSNVVTSVSHSLKEDTQRLFHIKKDIQVIYNFIDADFYKSRQPPCEREIIVSRE
;
A
#
# COMPACT_ATOMS: atom_id res chain seq x y z
N MET A 1 -6.73 9.43 -14.60
CA MET A 1 -7.39 9.10 -13.31
C MET A 1 -6.56 9.67 -12.17
N LYS A 2 -7.23 10.06 -11.09
CA LYS A 2 -6.61 10.46 -9.84
C LYS A 2 -6.64 9.28 -8.86
N ILE A 3 -5.48 8.76 -8.48
CA ILE A 3 -5.34 7.51 -7.73
C ILE A 3 -4.65 7.79 -6.39
N GLY A 4 -5.31 7.41 -5.30
CA GLY A 4 -4.70 7.41 -3.97
C GLY A 4 -3.97 6.10 -3.69
N ILE A 5 -2.68 6.14 -3.38
CA ILE A 5 -1.88 4.96 -3.00
C ILE A 5 -1.60 5.01 -1.50
N VAL A 6 -1.96 3.93 -0.80
CA VAL A 6 -1.69 3.76 0.63
C VAL A 6 -0.71 2.60 0.83
N CYS A 7 0.41 2.88 1.47
CA CYS A 7 1.46 1.89 1.69
C CYS A 7 2.28 2.20 2.95
N TYR A 8 3.09 1.25 3.38
CA TYR A 8 4.15 1.53 4.34
C TYR A 8 5.29 2.29 3.68
N PRO A 9 5.81 3.39 4.26
CA PRO A 9 6.89 4.19 3.69
C PRO A 9 8.28 3.57 3.96
N THR A 10 8.41 2.25 3.84
CA THR A 10 9.62 1.49 4.21
C THR A 10 10.64 1.37 3.09
N PHE A 11 11.91 1.13 3.45
CA PHE A 11 13.03 0.94 2.52
C PHE A 11 12.97 -0.33 1.68
N GLY A 12 12.14 -1.30 2.03
CA GLY A 12 12.10 -2.59 1.37
C GLY A 12 10.69 -3.07 1.05
N GLY A 13 10.61 -4.15 0.31
CA GLY A 13 9.40 -4.90 0.05
C GLY A 13 8.26 -4.06 -0.55
N SER A 14 7.13 -4.09 0.11
CA SER A 14 5.88 -3.49 -0.36
C SER A 14 5.93 -1.97 -0.56
N GLY A 15 6.70 -1.24 0.27
CA GLY A 15 6.83 0.21 0.16
C GLY A 15 7.51 0.61 -1.15
N VAL A 16 8.57 -0.11 -1.53
CA VAL A 16 9.25 0.09 -2.82
C VAL A 16 8.32 -0.27 -3.99
N VAL A 17 7.65 -1.43 -3.92
CA VAL A 17 6.71 -1.85 -4.98
C VAL A 17 5.60 -0.82 -5.18
N ALA A 18 5.01 -0.31 -4.09
CA ALA A 18 3.96 0.71 -4.17
C ALA A 18 4.48 2.02 -4.79
N THR A 19 5.69 2.43 -4.43
CA THR A 19 6.30 3.66 -4.94
C THR A 19 6.65 3.55 -6.43
N GLU A 20 7.27 2.45 -6.84
CA GLU A 20 7.58 2.18 -8.26
C GLU A 20 6.30 2.06 -9.11
N LEU A 21 5.25 1.43 -8.57
CA LEU A 21 3.95 1.38 -9.23
C LEU A 21 3.37 2.78 -9.42
N GLY A 22 3.43 3.64 -8.40
CA GLY A 22 2.99 5.02 -8.49
C GLY A 22 3.74 5.80 -9.57
N HIS A 23 5.08 5.64 -9.65
CA HIS A 23 5.87 6.25 -10.71
C HIS A 23 5.48 5.74 -12.10
N ALA A 24 5.31 4.43 -12.27
CA ALA A 24 4.91 3.85 -13.54
C ALA A 24 3.52 4.31 -14.00
N LEU A 25 2.57 4.44 -13.07
CA LEU A 25 1.24 4.98 -13.35
C LEU A 25 1.28 6.48 -13.69
N SER A 26 2.09 7.25 -12.98
CA SER A 26 2.33 8.67 -13.25
C SER A 26 2.88 8.90 -14.67
N GLN A 27 3.83 8.08 -15.11
CA GLN A 27 4.36 8.11 -16.49
C GLN A 27 3.29 7.77 -17.54
N LYS A 28 2.25 7.04 -17.16
CA LYS A 28 1.08 6.75 -18.03
C LYS A 28 0.01 7.85 -18.01
N GLY A 29 0.29 8.98 -17.36
CA GLY A 29 -0.59 10.15 -17.32
C GLY A 29 -1.65 10.11 -16.21
N HIS A 30 -1.49 9.26 -15.20
CA HIS A 30 -2.32 9.29 -13.99
C HIS A 30 -1.75 10.30 -12.98
N GLU A 31 -2.63 10.90 -12.19
CA GLU A 31 -2.27 11.75 -11.05
C GLU A 31 -2.26 10.87 -9.78
N ILE A 32 -1.16 10.86 -9.06
CA ILE A 32 -0.90 9.91 -7.98
C ILE A 32 -0.76 10.64 -6.65
N HIS A 33 -1.51 10.20 -5.67
CA HIS A 33 -1.54 10.75 -4.32
C HIS A 33 -1.11 9.68 -3.32
N PHE A 34 0.11 9.77 -2.80
CA PHE A 34 0.57 8.89 -1.73
C PHE A 34 0.05 9.37 -0.39
N ILE A 35 -0.60 8.48 0.37
CA ILE A 35 -1.24 8.78 1.65
C ILE A 35 -0.67 7.84 2.70
N THR A 36 0.26 8.31 3.52
CA THR A 36 0.95 7.51 4.54
C THR A 36 1.61 8.42 5.59
N TYR A 37 2.13 7.85 6.70
CA TYR A 37 2.64 8.61 7.85
C TYR A 37 4.03 9.25 7.65
N HIS A 38 4.80 8.85 6.63
CA HIS A 38 6.04 9.49 6.21
C HIS A 38 6.18 9.39 4.69
N GLN A 39 6.95 10.29 4.11
CA GLN A 39 7.24 10.22 2.68
C GLN A 39 7.96 8.91 2.35
N PRO A 40 7.44 8.10 1.41
CA PRO A 40 8.11 6.89 0.96
C PRO A 40 9.52 7.18 0.44
N VAL A 41 10.46 6.31 0.78
CA VAL A 41 11.91 6.56 0.59
C VAL A 41 12.30 6.84 -0.86
N ARG A 42 11.63 6.20 -1.82
CA ARG A 42 11.90 6.38 -3.26
C ARG A 42 10.96 7.36 -3.93
N LEU A 43 10.11 8.04 -3.17
CA LEU A 43 9.14 8.96 -3.75
C LEU A 43 9.83 10.22 -4.27
N ASN A 44 9.73 10.44 -5.57
CA ASN A 44 10.18 11.67 -6.20
C ASN A 44 8.99 12.63 -6.36
N THR A 45 8.86 13.57 -5.44
CA THR A 45 7.80 14.61 -5.44
C THR A 45 8.07 15.77 -6.39
N LEU A 46 9.18 15.75 -7.14
CA LEU A 46 9.46 16.77 -8.15
C LEU A 46 8.63 16.56 -9.44
N GLN A 47 7.98 15.42 -9.58
CA GLN A 47 7.05 15.16 -10.69
C GLN A 47 5.72 15.86 -10.41
N ALA A 48 5.24 16.65 -11.35
CA ALA A 48 4.06 17.51 -11.18
C ALA A 48 2.75 16.76 -10.90
N ASN A 49 2.68 15.48 -11.24
CA ASN A 49 1.51 14.61 -11.05
C ASN A 49 1.69 13.58 -9.93
N ILE A 50 2.65 13.79 -9.04
CA ILE A 50 2.85 12.98 -7.83
C ILE A 50 2.76 13.88 -6.59
N HIS A 51 1.85 13.53 -5.70
CA HIS A 51 1.56 14.28 -4.48
C HIS A 51 1.74 13.39 -3.25
N PHE A 52 2.11 14.01 -2.14
CA PHE A 52 2.24 13.32 -0.85
C PHE A 52 1.34 13.96 0.20
N HIS A 53 0.59 13.14 0.91
CA HIS A 53 -0.30 13.54 2.00
C HIS A 53 0.09 12.78 3.27
N GLU A 54 0.61 13.51 4.24
CA GLU A 54 1.00 12.93 5.52
C GLU A 54 -0.22 12.59 6.38
N VAL A 55 -0.19 11.39 6.95
CA VAL A 55 -1.15 10.93 7.96
C VAL A 55 -0.54 11.18 9.33
N THR A 56 -1.04 12.19 10.01
CA THR A 56 -0.63 12.51 11.38
C THR A 56 -1.65 11.94 12.35
N VAL A 57 -1.17 11.23 13.37
CA VAL A 57 -2.01 10.77 14.49
C VAL A 57 -1.88 11.80 15.61
N PRO A 58 -2.96 12.51 15.98
CA PRO A 58 -2.92 13.45 17.07
C PRO A 58 -2.59 12.74 18.39
N ASP A 59 -1.71 13.34 19.19
CA ASP A 59 -1.45 12.87 20.55
C ASP A 59 -2.63 13.20 21.44
N TYR A 60 -3.17 12.20 22.12
CA TYR A 60 -4.26 12.38 23.06
C TYR A 60 -4.01 11.53 24.30
N PRO A 61 -3.98 12.14 25.50
CA PRO A 61 -3.53 11.48 26.74
C PRO A 61 -4.27 10.22 27.13
N LEU A 62 -5.51 10.04 26.66
CA LEU A 62 -6.31 8.84 26.96
C LEU A 62 -6.07 7.69 25.97
N PHE A 63 -5.34 7.92 24.88
CA PHE A 63 -4.96 6.85 23.97
C PHE A 63 -3.69 6.17 24.46
N GLN A 64 -3.81 5.00 25.03
CA GLN A 64 -2.67 4.16 25.39
C GLN A 64 -1.87 3.72 24.13
N TYR A 65 -2.57 3.51 23.02
CA TYR A 65 -2.01 3.19 21.72
C TYR A 65 -2.53 4.17 20.68
N GLN A 66 -1.65 4.59 19.80
CA GLN A 66 -1.98 5.54 18.74
C GLN A 66 -2.96 4.90 17.73
N PRO A 67 -4.17 5.45 17.52
CA PRO A 67 -5.20 4.87 16.64
C PRO A 67 -4.91 5.22 15.17
N TYR A 68 -3.86 4.62 14.61
CA TYR A 68 -3.41 4.91 13.25
C TYR A 68 -4.50 4.66 12.20
N GLU A 69 -5.24 3.55 12.31
CA GLU A 69 -6.30 3.18 11.35
C GLU A 69 -7.41 4.23 11.31
N LEU A 70 -7.75 4.80 12.46
CA LEU A 70 -8.73 5.87 12.57
C LEU A 70 -8.24 7.16 11.91
N ALA A 71 -6.98 7.53 12.16
CA ALA A 71 -6.36 8.70 11.54
C ALA A 71 -6.23 8.52 10.02
N LEU A 72 -5.81 7.34 9.57
CA LEU A 72 -5.70 7.02 8.16
C LEU A 72 -7.06 7.07 7.46
N SER A 73 -8.11 6.45 8.01
CA SER A 73 -9.45 6.49 7.41
C SER A 73 -9.98 7.93 7.29
N SER A 74 -9.79 8.75 8.33
CA SER A 74 -10.19 10.16 8.30
C SER A 74 -9.38 10.96 7.26
N LYS A 75 -8.08 10.71 7.16
CA LYS A 75 -7.22 11.34 6.14
C LYS A 75 -7.62 10.93 4.72
N LEU A 76 -7.96 9.66 4.51
CA LEU A 76 -8.45 9.18 3.21
C LEU A 76 -9.72 9.90 2.80
N VAL A 77 -10.70 10.06 3.69
CA VAL A 77 -11.92 10.84 3.42
C VAL A 77 -11.58 12.28 3.02
N GLN A 78 -10.67 12.91 3.77
CA GLN A 78 -10.24 14.28 3.47
C GLN A 78 -9.63 14.38 2.07
N VAL A 79 -8.63 13.53 1.76
CA VAL A 79 -7.88 13.60 0.49
C VAL A 79 -8.79 13.22 -0.70
N VAL A 80 -9.63 12.20 -0.57
CA VAL A 80 -10.61 11.84 -1.61
C VAL A 80 -11.48 13.04 -2.00
N LYS A 81 -11.96 13.78 -1.02
CA LYS A 81 -12.83 14.97 -1.26
C LYS A 81 -12.06 16.14 -1.83
N GLN A 82 -10.88 16.45 -1.29
CA GLN A 82 -10.07 17.61 -1.70
C GLN A 82 -9.50 17.44 -3.09
N GLU A 83 -8.95 16.27 -3.37
CA GLU A 83 -8.26 15.99 -4.63
C GLU A 83 -9.18 15.32 -5.67
N GLN A 84 -10.41 14.96 -5.29
CA GLN A 84 -11.37 14.27 -6.15
C GLN A 84 -10.82 12.94 -6.67
N LEU A 85 -10.31 12.12 -5.76
CA LEU A 85 -9.76 10.81 -6.14
C LEU A 85 -10.85 9.91 -6.71
N GLU A 86 -10.48 9.12 -7.71
CA GLU A 86 -11.37 8.20 -8.43
C GLU A 86 -11.16 6.73 -8.00
N LEU A 87 -10.00 6.42 -7.39
CA LEU A 87 -9.62 5.09 -6.97
C LEU A 87 -8.67 5.17 -5.76
N LEU A 88 -8.83 4.26 -4.81
CA LEU A 88 -7.80 3.98 -3.80
C LEU A 88 -7.11 2.65 -4.13
N HIS A 89 -5.79 2.63 -4.11
CA HIS A 89 -4.99 1.43 -4.19
C HIS A 89 -4.21 1.26 -2.89
N VAL A 90 -4.59 0.28 -2.11
CA VAL A 90 -4.00 0.05 -0.79
C VAL A 90 -3.16 -1.21 -0.79
N HIS A 91 -2.00 -1.12 -0.19
CA HIS A 91 -1.07 -2.23 -0.01
C HIS A 91 -1.19 -2.74 1.43
N TYR A 92 -1.46 -4.03 1.59
CA TYR A 92 -1.79 -4.76 2.81
C TYR A 92 -3.29 -4.79 3.18
N ALA A 93 -3.75 -5.96 3.61
CA ALA A 93 -5.10 -6.18 4.12
C ALA A 93 -5.35 -5.37 5.40
N ILE A 94 -4.39 -5.37 6.32
CA ILE A 94 -4.41 -4.56 7.54
C ILE A 94 -3.08 -3.81 7.69
N PRO A 95 -3.09 -2.58 8.18
CA PRO A 95 -4.25 -1.77 8.55
C PRO A 95 -4.92 -1.07 7.35
N HIS A 96 -4.29 -1.10 6.16
CA HIS A 96 -4.60 -0.18 5.07
C HIS A 96 -5.94 -0.47 4.41
N ALA A 97 -6.25 -1.74 4.03
CA ALA A 97 -7.54 -2.03 3.43
C ALA A 97 -8.69 -1.89 4.44
N TYR A 98 -8.44 -2.17 5.72
CA TYR A 98 -9.41 -1.91 6.78
C TYR A 98 -9.74 -0.41 6.85
N ALA A 99 -8.72 0.46 6.89
CA ALA A 99 -8.91 1.91 6.91
C ALA A 99 -9.57 2.44 5.63
N ALA A 100 -9.24 1.88 4.46
CA ALA A 100 -9.88 2.25 3.19
C ALA A 100 -11.36 1.89 3.16
N TYR A 101 -11.74 0.72 3.68
CA TYR A 101 -13.14 0.34 3.81
C TYR A 101 -13.91 1.29 4.73
N MET A 102 -13.33 1.67 5.88
CA MET A 102 -13.95 2.63 6.79
C MET A 102 -14.10 4.01 6.13
N ALA A 103 -13.07 4.45 5.39
CA ALA A 103 -13.16 5.69 4.62
C ALA A 103 -14.25 5.62 3.54
N GLN A 104 -14.35 4.50 2.82
CA GLN A 104 -15.41 4.27 1.84
C GLN A 104 -16.80 4.40 2.48
N LYS A 105 -17.02 3.81 3.66
CA LYS A 105 -18.30 3.91 4.38
C LYS A 105 -18.62 5.34 4.82
N MET A 106 -17.62 6.07 5.34
CA MET A 106 -17.81 7.48 5.70
C MET A 106 -18.09 8.37 4.47
N LEU A 107 -17.58 8.03 3.30
CA LEU A 107 -17.84 8.74 2.04
C LEU A 107 -19.21 8.38 1.48
N GLU A 108 -19.62 7.11 1.55
CA GLU A 108 -20.96 6.66 1.14
C GLU A 108 -22.07 7.39 1.90
N ASP A 109 -21.92 7.62 3.21
CA ASP A 109 -22.85 8.42 4.02
C ASP A 109 -22.95 9.88 3.55
N GLN A 110 -21.95 10.36 2.79
CA GLN A 110 -21.92 11.69 2.19
C GLN A 110 -22.28 11.69 0.70
N GLY A 111 -22.75 10.55 0.16
CA GLY A 111 -23.14 10.39 -1.24
C GLY A 111 -21.94 10.28 -2.21
N ILE A 112 -20.74 10.02 -1.70
CA ILE A 112 -19.52 9.86 -2.49
C ILE A 112 -19.17 8.37 -2.57
N SER A 113 -19.04 7.84 -3.79
CA SER A 113 -18.62 6.45 -4.04
C SER A 113 -17.19 6.43 -4.56
N ILE A 114 -16.33 5.63 -3.91
CA ILE A 114 -14.96 5.40 -4.35
C ILE A 114 -14.62 3.91 -4.24
N PRO A 115 -14.18 3.25 -5.32
CA PRO A 115 -13.68 1.88 -5.25
C PRO A 115 -12.27 1.83 -4.66
N PHE A 116 -11.92 0.67 -4.06
CA PHE A 116 -10.55 0.42 -3.66
C PHE A 116 -10.05 -0.96 -4.05
N VAL A 117 -8.77 -1.01 -4.43
CA VAL A 117 -8.00 -2.22 -4.75
C VAL A 117 -7.08 -2.52 -3.58
N THR A 118 -6.97 -3.79 -3.20
CA THR A 118 -6.03 -4.24 -2.17
C THR A 118 -5.00 -5.18 -2.77
N THR A 119 -3.72 -4.85 -2.61
CA THR A 119 -2.60 -5.74 -2.96
C THR A 119 -2.02 -6.39 -1.72
N LEU A 120 -2.01 -7.73 -1.69
CA LEU A 120 -1.45 -8.55 -0.63
C LEU A 120 0.04 -8.78 -0.89
N HIS A 121 0.87 -8.68 0.18
CA HIS A 121 2.33 -8.74 0.06
C HIS A 121 3.00 -9.92 0.79
N GLY A 122 2.27 -10.60 1.66
CA GLY A 122 2.74 -11.79 2.37
C GLY A 122 2.73 -11.65 3.89
N THR A 123 3.43 -10.69 4.47
CA THR A 123 3.48 -10.52 5.93
C THR A 123 2.12 -10.21 6.55
N ASP A 124 1.25 -9.53 5.82
CA ASP A 124 -0.14 -9.28 6.18
C ASP A 124 -1.01 -10.55 6.21
N ILE A 125 -0.56 -11.60 5.56
CA ILE A 125 -1.27 -12.88 5.44
C ILE A 125 -0.64 -13.95 6.32
N THR A 126 0.65 -14.24 6.11
CA THR A 126 1.30 -15.41 6.71
C THR A 126 1.92 -15.13 8.08
N LEU A 127 2.18 -13.88 8.42
CA LEU A 127 2.80 -13.48 9.68
C LEU A 127 1.78 -12.81 10.61
N VAL A 128 1.45 -11.55 10.33
CA VAL A 128 0.54 -10.78 11.20
C VAL A 128 -0.89 -11.29 11.07
N GLY A 129 -1.35 -11.50 9.84
CA GLY A 129 -2.73 -11.90 9.56
C GLY A 129 -3.09 -13.29 10.04
N SER A 130 -2.12 -14.20 10.16
CA SER A 130 -2.36 -15.55 10.70
C SER A 130 -2.54 -15.56 12.22
N HIS A 131 -2.18 -14.49 12.93
CA HIS A 131 -2.40 -14.38 14.36
C HIS A 131 -3.91 -14.39 14.68
N PRO A 132 -4.40 -15.22 15.61
CA PRO A 132 -5.84 -15.36 15.88
C PRO A 132 -6.56 -14.04 16.12
N PHE A 133 -5.89 -13.07 16.72
CA PHE A 133 -6.44 -11.76 17.05
C PHE A 133 -6.76 -10.90 15.83
N TYR A 134 -6.03 -11.08 14.71
CA TYR A 134 -6.18 -10.27 13.50
C TYR A 134 -6.89 -11.01 12.36
N LYS A 135 -7.10 -12.31 12.51
CA LYS A 135 -7.60 -13.17 11.43
C LYS A 135 -8.92 -12.68 10.84
N ASP A 136 -9.86 -12.32 11.71
CA ASP A 136 -11.18 -11.84 11.27
C ASP A 136 -11.10 -10.47 10.59
N ALA A 137 -10.24 -9.57 11.08
CA ALA A 137 -10.01 -8.27 10.46
C ALA A 137 -9.39 -8.38 9.07
N VAL A 138 -8.45 -9.31 8.88
CA VAL A 138 -7.82 -9.60 7.59
C VAL A 138 -8.85 -10.17 6.61
N ALA A 139 -9.59 -11.20 7.00
CA ALA A 139 -10.63 -11.80 6.17
C ALA A 139 -11.71 -10.78 5.79
N PHE A 140 -12.12 -9.96 6.74
CA PHE A 140 -13.09 -8.88 6.55
C PHE A 140 -12.57 -7.88 5.51
N SER A 141 -11.36 -7.37 5.67
CA SER A 141 -10.76 -6.36 4.80
C SER A 141 -10.64 -6.86 3.35
N ILE A 142 -10.17 -8.11 3.16
CA ILE A 142 -10.07 -8.73 1.85
C ILE A 142 -11.44 -8.89 1.21
N ASN A 143 -12.43 -9.40 1.95
CA ASN A 143 -13.77 -9.66 1.42
C ASN A 143 -14.55 -8.37 1.05
N HIS A 144 -14.20 -7.23 1.62
CA HIS A 144 -14.84 -5.95 1.35
C HIS A 144 -14.08 -5.08 0.32
N SER A 145 -12.89 -5.48 -0.09
CA SER A 145 -12.17 -4.83 -1.20
C SER A 145 -12.95 -4.99 -2.51
N ASN A 146 -12.96 -3.97 -3.38
CA ASN A 146 -13.59 -4.09 -4.69
C ASN A 146 -12.82 -5.08 -5.57
N VAL A 147 -11.49 -4.98 -5.57
CA VAL A 147 -10.58 -5.92 -6.25
C VAL A 147 -9.47 -6.30 -5.30
N VAL A 148 -9.05 -7.56 -5.35
CA VAL A 148 -7.92 -8.07 -4.56
C VAL A 148 -6.86 -8.61 -5.48
N THR A 149 -5.61 -8.23 -5.24
CA THR A 149 -4.45 -8.78 -5.95
C THR A 149 -3.45 -9.38 -4.99
N SER A 150 -2.67 -10.33 -5.45
CA SER A 150 -1.53 -10.90 -4.73
C SER A 150 -0.29 -10.89 -5.61
N VAL A 151 0.88 -10.82 -4.98
CA VAL A 151 2.17 -10.74 -5.69
C VAL A 151 2.67 -12.10 -6.19
N SER A 152 1.99 -13.20 -5.85
CA SER A 152 2.34 -14.55 -6.32
C SER A 152 1.17 -15.52 -6.21
N HIS A 153 1.23 -16.63 -6.95
CA HIS A 153 0.28 -17.75 -6.82
C HIS A 153 0.34 -18.37 -5.43
N SER A 154 1.53 -18.59 -4.89
CA SER A 154 1.71 -19.15 -3.54
C SER A 154 1.00 -18.28 -2.48
N LEU A 155 1.13 -16.95 -2.57
CA LEU A 155 0.43 -16.06 -1.64
C LEU A 155 -1.09 -16.11 -1.80
N LYS A 156 -1.60 -16.21 -3.04
CA LYS A 156 -3.02 -16.43 -3.30
C LYS A 156 -3.52 -17.71 -2.62
N GLU A 157 -2.82 -18.82 -2.82
CA GLU A 157 -3.15 -20.13 -2.23
C GLU A 157 -3.12 -20.09 -0.70
N ASP A 158 -2.07 -19.50 -0.11
CA ASP A 158 -1.96 -19.32 1.33
C ASP A 158 -3.11 -18.47 1.89
N THR A 159 -3.47 -17.39 1.19
CA THR A 159 -4.60 -16.55 1.60
C THR A 159 -5.91 -17.32 1.62
N GLN A 160 -6.18 -18.10 0.57
CA GLN A 160 -7.39 -18.92 0.48
C GLN A 160 -7.42 -20.06 1.51
N ARG A 161 -6.26 -20.62 1.84
CA ARG A 161 -6.12 -21.68 2.84
C ARG A 161 -6.29 -21.17 4.27
N LEU A 162 -5.73 -19.99 4.58
CA LEU A 162 -5.71 -19.44 5.95
C LEU A 162 -6.99 -18.72 6.33
N PHE A 163 -7.70 -18.16 5.34
CA PHE A 163 -8.87 -17.31 5.57
C PHE A 163 -10.07 -17.78 4.75
N HIS A 164 -11.26 -17.49 5.26
CA HIS A 164 -12.49 -17.71 4.49
C HIS A 164 -12.70 -16.53 3.51
N ILE A 165 -12.09 -16.61 2.32
CA ILE A 165 -12.14 -15.58 1.29
C ILE A 165 -13.22 -15.90 0.27
N LYS A 166 -14.11 -14.93 0.03
CA LYS A 166 -15.19 -14.99 -0.96
C LYS A 166 -14.84 -14.30 -2.28
N LYS A 167 -13.78 -13.47 -2.27
CA LYS A 167 -13.31 -12.71 -3.43
C LYS A 167 -12.35 -13.55 -4.28
N ASP A 168 -12.41 -13.36 -5.58
CA ASP A 168 -11.31 -13.81 -6.44
C ASP A 168 -10.08 -12.94 -6.20
N ILE A 169 -8.91 -13.58 -6.15
CA ILE A 169 -7.63 -12.93 -5.97
C ILE A 169 -6.88 -13.03 -7.30
N GLN A 170 -6.62 -11.89 -7.92
CA GLN A 170 -5.83 -11.84 -9.15
C GLN A 170 -4.34 -11.84 -8.82
N VAL A 171 -3.54 -12.63 -9.54
CA VAL A 171 -2.09 -12.63 -9.36
C VAL A 171 -1.47 -11.61 -10.29
N ILE A 172 -0.78 -10.62 -9.71
CA ILE A 172 0.01 -9.62 -10.42
C ILE A 172 1.40 -9.62 -9.81
N TYR A 173 2.38 -10.13 -10.55
CA TYR A 173 3.76 -10.20 -10.06
C TYR A 173 4.38 -8.82 -9.89
N ASN A 174 5.25 -8.70 -8.90
CA ASN A 174 6.08 -7.51 -8.77
C ASN A 174 6.97 -7.37 -10.00
N PHE A 175 7.23 -6.12 -10.37
CA PHE A 175 8.11 -5.78 -11.48
C PHE A 175 9.36 -5.05 -11.00
N ILE A 176 10.36 -5.03 -11.84
CA ILE A 176 11.54 -4.18 -11.70
C ILE A 176 11.73 -3.38 -12.98
N ASP A 177 12.19 -2.15 -12.85
CA ASP A 177 12.62 -1.35 -14.00
C ASP A 177 13.97 -1.88 -14.48
N ALA A 178 13.93 -2.71 -15.53
CA ALA A 178 15.13 -3.35 -16.09
C ALA A 178 16.12 -2.32 -16.66
N ASP A 179 15.65 -1.18 -17.14
CA ASP A 179 16.51 -0.16 -17.71
C ASP A 179 17.25 0.63 -16.62
N PHE A 180 16.59 0.88 -15.49
CA PHE A 180 17.24 1.47 -14.32
C PHE A 180 18.37 0.58 -13.78
N TYR A 181 18.22 -0.74 -13.81
CA TYR A 181 19.22 -1.68 -13.31
C TYR A 181 20.30 -2.04 -14.33
N LYS A 182 20.04 -1.93 -15.64
CA LYS A 182 21.05 -2.13 -16.71
C LYS A 182 22.12 -1.04 -16.76
N SER A 183 21.83 0.16 -16.29
CA SER A 183 22.74 1.31 -16.37
C SER A 183 23.90 1.27 -15.37
N ARG A 184 23.92 0.34 -14.42
CA ARG A 184 25.08 0.12 -13.56
C ARG A 184 26.08 -0.75 -14.30
N GLN A 185 27.17 -0.13 -14.79
CA GLN A 185 28.35 -0.88 -15.20
C GLN A 185 28.70 -1.90 -14.11
N PRO A 186 29.10 -3.14 -14.48
CA PRO A 186 29.60 -4.09 -13.50
C PRO A 186 30.70 -3.40 -12.69
N PRO A 187 30.82 -3.67 -11.38
CA PRO A 187 31.89 -3.10 -10.58
C PRO A 187 33.21 -3.38 -11.31
N CYS A 188 33.98 -2.32 -11.60
CA CYS A 188 35.31 -2.44 -12.17
C CYS A 188 36.04 -3.48 -11.32
N GLU A 189 36.64 -4.50 -11.95
CA GLU A 189 37.47 -5.49 -11.29
C GLU A 189 38.68 -4.80 -10.66
N ARG A 190 38.48 -4.13 -9.53
CA ARG A 190 39.55 -3.57 -8.73
C ARG A 190 39.34 -3.93 -7.27
N GLU A 191 40.15 -4.93 -6.90
CA GLU A 191 40.71 -5.15 -5.57
C GLU A 191 39.70 -5.43 -4.45
N ILE A 192 39.45 -6.72 -4.27
CA ILE A 192 39.16 -7.25 -2.95
C ILE A 192 40.49 -7.13 -2.15
N ILE A 193 40.66 -6.02 -1.45
CA ILE A 193 41.70 -5.93 -0.41
C ILE A 193 41.15 -6.73 0.79
N VAL A 194 41.53 -7.98 0.89
CA VAL A 194 41.35 -8.77 2.10
C VAL A 194 42.42 -8.30 3.10
N SER A 195 42.07 -7.37 3.99
CA SER A 195 42.89 -7.14 5.19
C SER A 195 42.70 -8.36 6.11
N ARG A 196 43.72 -9.18 6.17
CA ARG A 196 43.89 -10.15 7.26
C ARG A 196 44.48 -9.40 8.46
N GLU A 197 43.76 -9.29 9.54
CA GLU A 197 44.24 -9.27 10.90
C GLU A 197 43.36 -10.20 11.75
#